data_4f6a273630d7b71b16e6033ee8b19bdd
#
_entry.id   4f6a273630d7b71b16e6033ee8b19bdd
#
_cell.length_a   1.000
_cell.length_b   1.000
_cell.length_c   1.000
_cell.angle_alpha   90.00
_cell.angle_beta   90.00
_cell.angle_gamma   90.00
#
_symmetry.space_group_name_H-M   'P 1'
#
loop_
_entity.id
_entity.type
_entity.pdbx_description
1 polymer ?
#
loop_
_entity_poly.entity_id
_entity_poly.type
_entity_poly.pdbx_seq_one_letter_code
_entity_poly.pdbx_strand_id
1 'polypeptide(L)'
;MAHEHSFATPGPAGLGALAVACFGFGAVFLGLVKPGGLPILAAWLFGGCLVQYTTAVIELKDHNVLGGNVFLFFAAFFMLGAALSTLSKFLMLAGAGAFIPKAAAVAAAAPAAGAAAAAAPITWFPKPDAYIEGWCWMAGAGFLTAVTPGYAKGNLFIFILVLLVDVALWLIVGIDSGWYGNPAVTRPIVGWCLIIAGWLGVYLAGATVCNTVYGKPIFFVPKPLVK
;
A
#
# COMPACT_ATOMS: atom_id res chain seq x y z
N MET A 1 -12.29 10.61 -33.76
CA MET A 1 -13.49 9.85 -33.37
C MET A 1 -13.58 9.89 -31.86
N ALA A 2 -14.64 10.48 -31.30
CA ALA A 2 -14.87 10.38 -29.86
C ALA A 2 -15.21 8.91 -29.56
N HIS A 3 -14.38 8.24 -28.75
CA HIS A 3 -14.72 6.92 -28.27
C HIS A 3 -15.88 7.10 -27.29
N GLU A 4 -17.05 6.56 -27.61
CA GLU A 4 -18.14 6.42 -26.67
C GLU A 4 -17.66 5.50 -25.52
N HIS A 5 -17.65 6.02 -24.31
CA HIS A 5 -17.39 5.20 -23.14
C HIS A 5 -18.50 4.17 -23.00
N SER A 6 -18.16 2.88 -23.08
CA SER A 6 -19.14 1.80 -22.95
C SER A 6 -19.57 1.54 -21.50
N PHE A 7 -18.81 2.06 -20.53
CA PHE A 7 -19.03 1.91 -19.10
C PHE A 7 -18.93 3.26 -18.38
N ALA A 8 -19.59 3.37 -17.24
CA ALA A 8 -19.32 4.45 -16.31
C ALA A 8 -17.90 4.31 -15.75
N THR A 9 -17.19 5.43 -15.52
CA THR A 9 -15.82 5.37 -15.03
C THR A 9 -15.71 4.68 -13.66
N PRO A 10 -14.91 3.64 -13.51
CA PRO A 10 -14.67 2.95 -12.25
C PRO A 10 -13.58 3.62 -11.40
N GLY A 11 -12.94 4.66 -11.92
CA GLY A 11 -11.82 5.37 -11.26
C GLY A 11 -12.07 5.72 -9.81
N PRO A 12 -13.27 6.22 -9.42
CA PRO A 12 -13.59 6.49 -8.01
C PRO A 12 -13.43 5.28 -7.09
N ALA A 13 -13.87 4.10 -7.51
CA ALA A 13 -13.72 2.87 -6.71
C ALA A 13 -12.24 2.47 -6.58
N GLY A 14 -11.47 2.60 -7.67
CA GLY A 14 -10.03 2.36 -7.67
C GLY A 14 -9.26 3.30 -6.73
N LEU A 15 -9.64 4.58 -6.69
CA LEU A 15 -9.07 5.56 -5.74
C LEU A 15 -9.46 5.25 -4.29
N GLY A 16 -10.70 4.80 -4.06
CA GLY A 16 -11.12 4.34 -2.74
C GLY A 16 -10.30 3.14 -2.25
N ALA A 17 -10.05 2.16 -3.11
CA ALA A 17 -9.18 1.03 -2.80
C ALA A 17 -7.72 1.47 -2.53
N LEU A 18 -7.19 2.40 -3.33
CA LEU A 18 -5.86 2.99 -3.07
C LEU A 18 -5.81 3.65 -1.70
N ALA A 19 -6.85 4.38 -1.31
CA ALA A 19 -6.93 5.03 -0.02
C ALA A 19 -6.89 4.03 1.14
N VAL A 20 -7.54 2.86 1.02
CA VAL A 20 -7.45 1.77 2.01
C VAL A 20 -6.00 1.35 2.23
N ALA A 21 -5.24 1.11 1.17
CA ALA A 21 -3.83 0.76 1.27
C ALA A 21 -2.99 1.90 1.87
N CYS A 22 -3.22 3.13 1.41
CA CYS A 22 -2.52 4.31 1.90
C CYS A 22 -2.73 4.52 3.41
N PHE A 23 -3.95 4.40 3.90
CA PHE A 23 -4.24 4.51 5.34
C PHE A 23 -3.63 3.34 6.13
N GLY A 24 -3.78 2.11 5.62
CA GLY A 24 -3.24 0.92 6.27
C GLY A 24 -1.72 0.97 6.41
N PHE A 25 -1.00 1.18 5.32
CA PHE A 25 0.45 1.31 5.35
C PHE A 25 0.90 2.58 6.07
N GLY A 26 0.21 3.70 5.89
CA GLY A 26 0.49 4.92 6.63
C GLY A 26 0.48 4.69 8.13
N ALA A 27 -0.54 3.99 8.65
CA ALA A 27 -0.63 3.64 10.07
C ALA A 27 0.50 2.70 10.51
N VAL A 28 0.91 1.73 9.66
CA VAL A 28 2.04 0.83 9.96
C VAL A 28 3.35 1.62 10.02
N PHE A 29 3.62 2.49 9.04
CA PHE A 29 4.85 3.28 9.00
C PHE A 29 4.93 4.32 10.13
N LEU A 30 3.79 4.86 10.57
CA LEU A 30 3.71 5.72 11.75
C LEU A 30 3.82 4.97 13.09
N GLY A 31 3.89 3.63 13.05
CA GLY A 31 3.98 2.83 14.27
C GLY A 31 2.68 2.76 15.09
N LEU A 32 1.55 3.10 14.50
CA LEU A 32 0.23 3.09 15.16
C LEU A 32 -0.37 1.69 15.23
N VAL A 33 0.15 0.73 14.47
CA VAL A 33 -0.36 -0.65 14.36
C VAL A 33 0.63 -1.62 14.97
N LYS A 34 0.13 -2.49 15.85
CA LYS A 34 0.90 -3.61 16.39
C LYS A 34 0.99 -4.75 15.35
N PRO A 35 2.00 -5.64 15.45
CA PRO A 35 2.16 -6.75 14.49
C PRO A 35 0.91 -7.62 14.30
N GLY A 36 0.08 -7.80 15.34
CA GLY A 36 -1.20 -8.54 15.23
C GLY A 36 -2.22 -7.89 14.29
N GLY A 37 -2.05 -6.64 13.88
CA GLY A 37 -2.88 -5.98 12.88
C GLY A 37 -2.49 -6.32 11.42
N LEU A 38 -1.30 -6.90 11.19
CA LEU A 38 -0.82 -7.18 9.84
C LEU A 38 -1.71 -8.17 9.05
N PRO A 39 -2.23 -9.27 9.64
CA PRO A 39 -3.17 -10.15 8.91
C PRO A 39 -4.47 -9.46 8.53
N ILE A 40 -4.95 -8.53 9.36
CA ILE A 40 -6.15 -7.74 9.06
C ILE A 40 -5.88 -6.81 7.89
N LEU A 41 -4.74 -6.11 7.90
CA LEU A 41 -4.32 -5.28 6.77
C LEU A 41 -4.22 -6.10 5.48
N ALA A 42 -3.62 -7.29 5.53
CA ALA A 42 -3.52 -8.20 4.39
C ALA A 42 -4.92 -8.52 3.79
N ALA A 43 -5.92 -8.78 4.62
CA ALA A 43 -7.28 -9.03 4.17
C ALA A 43 -7.91 -7.81 3.45
N TRP A 44 -7.72 -6.60 3.98
CA TRP A 44 -8.20 -5.36 3.35
C TRP A 44 -7.49 -5.08 2.02
N LEU A 45 -6.18 -5.32 1.94
CA LEU A 45 -5.42 -5.19 0.70
C LEU A 45 -5.87 -6.19 -0.36
N PHE A 46 -6.20 -7.42 0.04
CA PHE A 46 -6.75 -8.42 -0.88
C PHE A 46 -8.09 -7.94 -1.48
N GLY A 47 -9.00 -7.40 -0.67
CA GLY A 47 -10.23 -6.77 -1.14
C GLY A 47 -9.94 -5.60 -2.10
N GLY A 48 -8.98 -4.75 -1.75
CA GLY A 48 -8.52 -3.64 -2.59
C GLY A 48 -7.96 -4.08 -3.95
N CYS A 49 -7.26 -5.23 -3.98
CA CYS A 49 -6.79 -5.84 -5.24
C CYS A 49 -7.93 -6.11 -6.21
N LEU A 50 -9.01 -6.73 -5.75
CA LEU A 50 -10.16 -7.05 -6.60
C LEU A 50 -10.79 -5.79 -7.20
N VAL A 51 -10.93 -4.74 -6.40
CA VAL A 51 -11.48 -3.45 -6.85
C VAL A 51 -10.56 -2.81 -7.88
N GLN A 52 -9.26 -2.70 -7.60
CA GLN A 52 -8.31 -2.06 -8.53
C GLN A 52 -8.12 -2.85 -9.82
N TYR A 53 -8.11 -4.19 -9.74
CA TYR A 53 -8.03 -5.02 -10.95
C TYR A 53 -9.23 -4.80 -11.85
N THR A 54 -10.44 -4.82 -11.28
CA THR A 54 -11.67 -4.55 -12.04
C THR A 54 -11.65 -3.14 -12.65
N THR A 55 -11.24 -2.14 -11.87
CA THR A 55 -11.07 -0.77 -12.33
C THR A 55 -10.09 -0.71 -13.51
N ALA A 56 -8.94 -1.34 -13.40
CA ALA A 56 -7.92 -1.36 -14.44
C ALA A 56 -8.44 -1.91 -15.77
N VAL A 57 -9.16 -3.05 -15.72
CA VAL A 57 -9.71 -3.70 -16.93
C VAL A 57 -10.70 -2.78 -17.63
N ILE A 58 -11.58 -2.10 -16.90
CA ILE A 58 -12.58 -1.20 -17.46
C ILE A 58 -11.90 0.06 -18.03
N GLU A 59 -10.98 0.68 -17.28
CA GLU A 59 -10.21 1.85 -17.73
C GLU A 59 -9.42 1.55 -19.02
N LEU A 60 -8.81 0.36 -19.14
CA LEU A 60 -8.12 -0.05 -20.36
C LEU A 60 -9.08 -0.25 -21.54
N LYS A 61 -10.27 -0.81 -21.29
CA LYS A 61 -11.31 -0.93 -22.32
C LYS A 61 -11.80 0.44 -22.80
N ASP A 62 -11.86 1.42 -21.91
CA ASP A 62 -12.22 2.80 -22.22
C ASP A 62 -11.02 3.64 -22.73
N HIS A 63 -9.93 2.95 -23.11
CA HIS A 63 -8.71 3.56 -23.67
C HIS A 63 -7.99 4.54 -22.73
N ASN A 64 -8.28 4.52 -21.43
CA ASN A 64 -7.49 5.24 -20.43
C ASN A 64 -6.21 4.48 -20.11
N VAL A 65 -5.21 4.64 -20.96
CA VAL A 65 -3.92 3.92 -20.87
C VAL A 65 -3.21 4.22 -19.55
N LEU A 66 -3.25 5.48 -19.10
CA LEU A 66 -2.55 5.89 -17.87
C LEU A 66 -3.22 5.28 -16.64
N GLY A 67 -4.50 5.56 -16.42
CA GLY A 67 -5.25 5.06 -15.26
C GLY A 67 -5.29 3.53 -15.24
N GLY A 68 -5.60 2.91 -16.37
CA GLY A 68 -5.71 1.46 -16.47
C GLY A 68 -4.41 0.73 -16.14
N ASN A 69 -3.27 1.16 -16.68
CA ASN A 69 -1.99 0.51 -16.37
C ASN A 69 -1.55 0.74 -14.93
N VAL A 70 -1.76 1.93 -14.37
CA VAL A 70 -1.41 2.21 -12.98
C VAL A 70 -2.27 1.38 -12.02
N PHE A 71 -3.59 1.33 -12.21
CA PHE A 71 -4.46 0.47 -11.40
C PHE A 71 -4.10 -1.01 -11.53
N LEU A 72 -3.76 -1.49 -12.75
CA LEU A 72 -3.36 -2.88 -12.95
C LEU A 72 -2.07 -3.22 -12.20
N PHE A 73 -1.05 -2.38 -12.33
CA PHE A 73 0.22 -2.56 -11.63
C PHE A 73 0.03 -2.53 -10.11
N PHE A 74 -0.74 -1.56 -9.62
CA PHE A 74 -1.01 -1.41 -8.19
C PHE A 74 -1.88 -2.55 -7.65
N ALA A 75 -2.86 -3.06 -8.42
CA ALA A 75 -3.63 -4.23 -8.02
C ALA A 75 -2.74 -5.45 -7.79
N ALA A 76 -1.81 -5.71 -8.72
CA ALA A 76 -0.93 -6.87 -8.64
C ALA A 76 0.13 -6.74 -7.55
N PHE A 77 0.83 -5.61 -7.46
CA PHE A 77 2.02 -5.48 -6.64
C PHE A 77 1.79 -4.70 -5.35
N PHE A 78 1.07 -3.57 -5.41
CA PHE A 78 0.82 -2.75 -4.24
C PHE A 78 -0.31 -3.30 -3.35
N MET A 79 -1.25 -4.04 -3.93
CA MET A 79 -2.34 -4.68 -3.19
C MET A 79 -2.06 -6.16 -2.95
N LEU A 80 -2.09 -7.00 -3.97
CA LEU A 80 -1.96 -8.45 -3.79
C LEU A 80 -0.57 -8.85 -3.28
N GLY A 81 0.49 -8.37 -3.92
CA GLY A 81 1.87 -8.64 -3.51
C GLY A 81 2.12 -8.20 -2.07
N ALA A 82 1.70 -6.98 -1.74
CA ALA A 82 1.84 -6.46 -0.38
C ALA A 82 0.95 -7.19 0.65
N ALA A 83 -0.25 -7.65 0.27
CA ALA A 83 -1.08 -8.48 1.14
C ALA A 83 -0.37 -9.78 1.50
N LEU A 84 0.15 -10.49 0.49
CA LEU A 84 0.87 -11.75 0.69
C LEU A 84 2.16 -11.56 1.48
N SER A 85 2.92 -10.50 1.18
CA SER A 85 4.14 -10.16 1.93
C SER A 85 3.83 -9.83 3.39
N THR A 86 2.83 -9.00 3.65
CA THR A 86 2.42 -8.61 5.01
C THR A 86 1.98 -9.83 5.82
N LEU A 87 1.21 -10.75 5.21
CA LEU A 87 0.82 -12.01 5.84
C LEU A 87 2.03 -12.91 6.08
N SER A 88 2.92 -13.05 5.10
CA SER A 88 4.14 -13.85 5.23
C SER A 88 5.04 -13.34 6.36
N LYS A 89 5.25 -12.02 6.45
CA LYS A 89 6.00 -11.39 7.54
C LYS A 89 5.38 -11.69 8.90
N PHE A 90 4.06 -11.61 9.01
CA PHE A 90 3.37 -11.97 10.25
C PHE A 90 3.61 -13.42 10.63
N LEU A 91 3.43 -14.36 9.69
CA LEU A 91 3.62 -15.80 9.94
C LEU A 91 5.08 -16.12 10.31
N MET A 92 6.05 -15.51 9.64
CA MET A 92 7.46 -15.68 9.96
C MET A 92 7.80 -15.14 11.36
N LEU A 93 7.28 -13.96 11.73
CA LEU A 93 7.47 -13.41 13.08
C LEU A 93 6.82 -14.30 14.14
N ALA A 94 5.62 -14.82 13.90
CA ALA A 94 4.93 -15.74 14.80
C ALA A 94 5.71 -17.05 14.95
N GLY A 95 6.16 -17.64 13.84
CA GLY A 95 6.96 -18.86 13.83
C GLY A 95 8.35 -18.70 14.48
N ALA A 96 8.91 -17.49 14.44
CA ALA A 96 10.16 -17.15 15.14
C ALA A 96 9.94 -16.86 16.64
N GLY A 97 8.74 -17.05 17.18
CA GLY A 97 8.45 -16.83 18.59
C GLY A 97 8.35 -15.37 19.03
N ALA A 98 8.24 -14.43 18.07
CA ALA A 98 8.20 -13.00 18.37
C ALA A 98 7.03 -12.57 19.28
N PHE A 99 5.99 -13.39 19.39
CA PHE A 99 4.78 -13.12 20.19
C PHE A 99 4.75 -13.89 21.50
N ILE A 100 5.75 -14.74 21.80
CA ILE A 100 5.85 -15.45 23.06
C ILE A 100 6.24 -14.46 24.14
N PRO A 101 5.49 -14.32 25.25
CA PRO A 101 5.86 -13.45 26.34
C PRO A 101 7.24 -13.82 26.90
N LYS A 102 8.11 -12.86 27.11
CA LYS A 102 9.47 -13.09 27.64
C LYS A 102 9.45 -13.89 28.95
N ALA A 103 8.46 -13.66 29.81
CA ALA A 103 8.28 -14.43 31.05
C ALA A 103 8.02 -15.92 30.78
N ALA A 104 7.21 -16.27 29.77
CA ALA A 104 6.95 -17.65 29.39
C ALA A 104 8.17 -18.30 28.75
N ALA A 105 8.95 -17.55 27.95
CA ALA A 105 10.21 -18.02 27.37
C ALA A 105 11.27 -18.28 28.45
N VAL A 106 11.37 -17.42 29.47
CA VAL A 106 12.26 -17.62 30.62
C VAL A 106 11.80 -18.81 31.48
N ALA A 107 10.53 -18.96 31.73
CA ALA A 107 9.96 -20.10 32.48
C ALA A 107 10.18 -21.43 31.74
N ALA A 108 10.09 -21.43 30.41
CA ALA A 108 10.36 -22.62 29.58
C ALA A 108 11.88 -22.93 29.50
N ALA A 109 12.73 -21.95 29.71
CA ALA A 109 14.19 -22.10 29.68
C ALA A 109 14.79 -22.37 31.08
N ALA A 110 14.03 -22.18 32.17
CA ALA A 110 14.48 -22.48 33.51
C ALA A 110 14.53 -24.01 33.73
N PRO A 111 15.72 -24.60 34.01
CA PRO A 111 15.78 -26.02 34.27
C PRO A 111 15.00 -26.30 35.56
N ALA A 112 13.86 -26.98 35.43
CA ALA A 112 13.25 -27.61 36.60
C ALA A 112 14.26 -28.63 37.13
N ALA A 113 14.60 -28.54 38.42
CA ALA A 113 15.51 -29.49 39.04
C ALA A 113 14.93 -30.89 38.85
N GLY A 114 15.56 -31.70 37.96
CA GLY A 114 15.15 -33.08 37.65
C GLY A 114 14.28 -33.28 36.41
N ALA A 115 13.91 -32.23 35.68
CA ALA A 115 13.24 -32.36 34.38
C ALA A 115 14.26 -32.31 33.21
N ALA A 116 14.05 -33.20 32.23
CA ALA A 116 14.78 -33.12 30.97
C ALA A 116 14.67 -31.66 30.42
N ALA A 117 15.81 -31.08 29.99
CA ALA A 117 15.86 -29.73 29.49
C ALA A 117 14.69 -29.49 28.53
N ALA A 118 13.81 -28.54 28.89
CA ALA A 118 12.71 -28.19 28.03
C ALA A 118 13.30 -27.80 26.66
N ALA A 119 12.88 -28.52 25.62
CA ALA A 119 13.36 -28.28 24.27
C ALA A 119 13.18 -26.79 23.95
N ALA A 120 14.26 -26.14 23.45
CA ALA A 120 14.18 -24.77 22.96
C ALA A 120 12.97 -24.65 22.00
N PRO A 121 12.19 -23.57 22.07
CA PRO A 121 11.05 -23.41 21.20
C PRO A 121 11.51 -23.57 19.74
N ILE A 122 10.91 -24.53 19.05
CA ILE A 122 11.22 -24.80 17.66
C ILE A 122 10.78 -23.59 16.86
N THR A 123 11.72 -22.83 16.35
CA THR A 123 11.47 -21.73 15.41
C THR A 123 11.32 -22.33 14.01
N TRP A 124 10.07 -22.44 13.54
CA TRP A 124 9.75 -23.06 12.26
C TRP A 124 10.16 -22.24 11.03
N PHE A 125 10.33 -20.94 11.20
CA PHE A 125 10.65 -20.02 10.12
C PHE A 125 11.82 -19.12 10.46
N PRO A 126 12.70 -18.81 9.49
CA PRO A 126 13.72 -17.77 9.67
C PRO A 126 13.03 -16.40 9.87
N LYS A 127 13.79 -15.43 10.39
CA LYS A 127 13.31 -14.05 10.42
C LYS A 127 13.10 -13.55 8.99
N PRO A 128 12.03 -12.76 8.72
CA PRO A 128 11.81 -12.18 7.41
C PRO A 128 12.97 -11.27 7.02
N ASP A 129 13.47 -11.45 5.80
CA ASP A 129 14.45 -10.57 5.18
C ASP A 129 13.71 -9.62 4.22
N ALA A 130 13.57 -8.36 4.64
CA ALA A 130 12.90 -7.34 3.84
C ALA A 130 13.75 -6.82 2.68
N TYR A 131 15.03 -7.19 2.60
CA TYR A 131 15.94 -6.69 1.56
C TYR A 131 15.44 -6.99 0.15
N ILE A 132 14.88 -8.18 -0.08
CA ILE A 132 14.29 -8.53 -1.36
C ILE A 132 13.10 -7.65 -1.74
N GLU A 133 12.32 -7.19 -0.76
CA GLU A 133 11.21 -6.26 -1.02
C GLU A 133 11.68 -4.91 -1.52
N GLY A 134 12.79 -4.38 -0.99
CA GLY A 134 13.40 -3.15 -1.48
C GLY A 134 13.68 -3.22 -2.99
N TRP A 135 14.23 -4.35 -3.46
CA TRP A 135 14.45 -4.58 -4.89
C TRP A 135 13.16 -4.69 -5.69
N CYS A 136 12.14 -5.36 -5.16
CA CYS A 136 10.83 -5.47 -5.82
C CYS A 136 10.12 -4.10 -5.88
N TRP A 137 10.13 -3.33 -4.78
CA TRP A 137 9.54 -2.00 -4.73
C TRP A 137 10.20 -1.00 -5.68
N MET A 138 11.47 -1.20 -6.04
CA MET A 138 12.17 -0.36 -7.01
C MET A 138 11.47 -0.36 -8.38
N ALA A 139 10.96 -1.50 -8.83
CA ALA A 139 10.18 -1.56 -10.07
C ALA A 139 8.90 -0.73 -9.96
N GLY A 140 8.22 -0.77 -8.81
CA GLY A 140 7.02 0.02 -8.54
C GLY A 140 7.29 1.51 -8.48
N ALA A 141 8.33 1.93 -7.75
CA ALA A 141 8.75 3.32 -7.67
C ALA A 141 9.17 3.84 -9.04
N GLY A 142 10.05 3.13 -9.76
CA GLY A 142 10.48 3.52 -11.10
C GLY A 142 9.34 3.62 -12.11
N PHE A 143 8.38 2.67 -12.07
CA PHE A 143 7.19 2.73 -12.92
C PHE A 143 6.35 3.98 -12.59
N LEU A 144 6.07 4.23 -11.31
CA LEU A 144 5.25 5.38 -10.92
C LEU A 144 5.94 6.70 -11.29
N THR A 145 7.25 6.84 -11.03
CA THR A 145 8.03 8.01 -11.46
C THR A 145 7.92 8.24 -12.96
N ALA A 146 8.05 7.18 -13.76
CA ALA A 146 7.99 7.28 -15.23
C ALA A 146 6.61 7.75 -15.73
N VAL A 147 5.52 7.39 -15.06
CA VAL A 147 4.16 7.76 -15.49
C VAL A 147 3.63 9.02 -14.80
N THR A 148 4.25 9.48 -13.72
CA THR A 148 3.86 10.68 -12.95
C THR A 148 3.67 11.93 -13.83
N PRO A 149 4.52 12.23 -14.84
CA PRO A 149 4.30 13.36 -15.74
C PRO A 149 2.96 13.30 -16.49
N GLY A 150 2.44 12.10 -16.79
CA GLY A 150 1.13 11.93 -17.42
C GLY A 150 -0.02 12.45 -16.56
N TYR A 151 0.10 12.37 -15.25
CA TYR A 151 -0.91 12.89 -14.31
C TYR A 151 -0.97 14.41 -14.24
N ALA A 152 0.05 15.13 -14.75
CA ALA A 152 0.00 16.59 -14.85
C ALA A 152 -1.11 17.09 -15.81
N LYS A 153 -1.59 16.24 -16.72
CA LYS A 153 -2.78 16.48 -17.56
C LYS A 153 -4.09 16.17 -16.85
N GLY A 154 -4.07 15.46 -15.74
CA GLY A 154 -5.20 15.28 -14.84
C GLY A 154 -5.43 16.51 -13.96
N ASN A 155 -6.33 16.43 -13.00
CA ASN A 155 -6.48 17.51 -12.03
C ASN A 155 -5.27 17.55 -11.06
N LEU A 156 -5.01 18.76 -10.50
CA LEU A 156 -3.86 18.95 -9.61
C LEU A 156 -3.85 18.02 -8.39
N PHE A 157 -5.02 17.63 -7.87
CA PHE A 157 -5.08 16.76 -6.69
C PHE A 157 -4.62 15.34 -7.00
N ILE A 158 -4.96 14.79 -8.19
CA ILE A 158 -4.45 13.47 -8.60
C ILE A 158 -2.94 13.53 -8.84
N PHE A 159 -2.42 14.63 -9.39
CA PHE A 159 -0.99 14.81 -9.58
C PHE A 159 -0.24 14.82 -8.24
N ILE A 160 -0.73 15.59 -7.25
CA ILE A 160 -0.14 15.65 -5.91
C ILE A 160 -0.24 14.29 -5.22
N LEU A 161 -1.39 13.61 -5.34
CA LEU A 161 -1.57 12.27 -4.77
C LEU A 161 -0.50 11.30 -5.30
N VAL A 162 -0.35 11.24 -6.63
CA VAL A 162 0.63 10.35 -7.28
C VAL A 162 2.05 10.71 -6.87
N LEU A 163 2.39 11.99 -6.82
CA LEU A 163 3.71 12.46 -6.37
C LEU A 163 4.01 12.04 -4.92
N LEU A 164 3.04 12.15 -4.02
CA LEU A 164 3.20 11.72 -2.62
C LEU A 164 3.42 10.21 -2.51
N VAL A 165 2.68 9.41 -3.31
CA VAL A 165 2.86 7.95 -3.34
C VAL A 165 4.22 7.61 -3.94
N ASP A 166 4.67 8.31 -4.99
CA ASP A 166 5.98 8.10 -5.62
C ASP A 166 7.12 8.36 -4.63
N VAL A 167 7.08 9.50 -3.93
CA VAL A 167 8.05 9.81 -2.85
C VAL A 167 8.02 8.71 -1.77
N ALA A 168 6.83 8.28 -1.34
CA ALA A 168 6.71 7.24 -0.33
C ALA A 168 7.34 5.92 -0.81
N LEU A 169 7.12 5.51 -2.05
CA LEU A 169 7.69 4.28 -2.62
C LEU A 169 9.23 4.32 -2.65
N TRP A 170 9.83 5.42 -3.09
CA TRP A 170 11.29 5.56 -3.06
C TRP A 170 11.86 5.52 -1.64
N LEU A 171 11.19 6.11 -0.68
CA LEU A 171 11.60 6.02 0.73
C LEU A 171 11.45 4.59 1.27
N ILE A 172 10.41 3.83 0.87
CA ILE A 172 10.24 2.42 1.21
C ILE A 172 11.39 1.59 0.61
N VAL A 173 11.72 1.80 -0.67
CA VAL A 173 12.88 1.17 -1.30
C VAL A 173 14.14 1.39 -0.47
N GLY A 174 14.40 2.62 -0.06
CA GLY A 174 15.57 2.95 0.75
C GLY A 174 15.57 2.31 2.13
N ILE A 175 14.41 2.23 2.79
CA ILE A 175 14.26 1.57 4.10
C ILE A 175 14.51 0.07 3.99
N ASP A 176 13.84 -0.59 3.03
CA ASP A 176 13.88 -2.05 2.93
C ASP A 176 15.20 -2.56 2.36
N SER A 177 15.83 -1.81 1.43
CA SER A 177 17.16 -2.16 0.90
C SER A 177 18.33 -1.62 1.74
N GLY A 178 18.07 -0.86 2.80
CA GLY A 178 19.12 -0.31 3.66
C GLY A 178 20.06 0.68 2.96
N TRP A 179 19.64 1.27 1.82
CA TRP A 179 20.52 2.13 1.04
C TRP A 179 20.74 3.50 1.64
N TYR A 180 19.69 4.07 2.23
CA TYR A 180 19.75 5.41 2.79
C TYR A 180 18.69 5.65 3.85
N GLY A 181 18.98 6.63 4.66
CA GLY A 181 18.06 7.17 5.63
C GLY A 181 18.12 6.49 6.99
N ASN A 182 17.84 7.29 7.99
CA ASN A 182 17.55 6.78 9.32
C ASN A 182 16.08 6.35 9.35
N PRO A 183 15.75 5.05 9.54
CA PRO A 183 14.36 4.58 9.59
C PRO A 183 13.48 5.34 10.59
N ALA A 184 14.08 5.88 11.66
CA ALA A 184 13.35 6.69 12.63
C ALA A 184 12.84 8.03 12.05
N VAL A 185 13.49 8.53 10.99
CA VAL A 185 13.11 9.77 10.30
C VAL A 185 12.28 9.44 9.05
N THR A 186 12.73 8.47 8.26
CA THR A 186 12.10 8.17 6.97
C THR A 186 10.73 7.52 7.10
N ARG A 187 10.53 6.62 8.07
CA ARG A 187 9.22 5.98 8.28
C ARG A 187 8.07 6.95 8.53
N PRO A 188 8.19 7.96 9.43
CA PRO A 188 7.15 8.95 9.60
C PRO A 188 6.84 9.74 8.32
N ILE A 189 7.85 10.06 7.51
CA ILE A 189 7.66 10.76 6.24
C ILE A 189 6.82 9.90 5.29
N VAL A 190 7.20 8.62 5.12
CA VAL A 190 6.38 7.66 4.33
C VAL A 190 4.95 7.62 4.84
N GLY A 191 4.79 7.47 6.16
CA GLY A 191 3.47 7.38 6.78
C GLY A 191 2.59 8.59 6.45
N TRP A 192 3.11 9.81 6.62
CA TRP A 192 2.36 11.03 6.32
C TRP A 192 2.11 11.23 4.83
N CYS A 193 3.07 10.93 3.96
CA CYS A 193 2.83 10.96 2.51
C CYS A 193 1.65 10.06 2.12
N LEU A 194 1.61 8.84 2.65
CA LEU A 194 0.52 7.90 2.37
C LEU A 194 -0.82 8.36 2.98
N ILE A 195 -0.85 8.85 4.22
CA ILE A 195 -2.09 9.36 4.83
C ILE A 195 -2.67 10.53 4.01
N ILE A 196 -1.84 11.48 3.61
CA ILE A 196 -2.29 12.62 2.80
C ILE A 196 -2.78 12.15 1.43
N ALA A 197 -2.03 11.25 0.77
CA ALA A 197 -2.45 10.64 -0.49
C ALA A 197 -3.79 9.90 -0.36
N GLY A 198 -3.99 9.15 0.72
CA GLY A 198 -5.25 8.48 1.03
C GLY A 198 -6.43 9.45 1.11
N TRP A 199 -6.29 10.57 1.83
CA TRP A 199 -7.34 11.58 1.90
C TRP A 199 -7.62 12.26 0.57
N LEU A 200 -6.60 12.55 -0.24
CA LEU A 200 -6.79 13.08 -1.60
C LEU A 200 -7.53 12.06 -2.47
N GLY A 201 -7.23 10.76 -2.34
CA GLY A 201 -7.92 9.69 -3.05
C GLY A 201 -9.40 9.60 -2.69
N VAL A 202 -9.73 9.61 -1.40
CA VAL A 202 -11.12 9.62 -0.91
C VAL A 202 -11.86 10.86 -1.40
N TYR A 203 -11.24 12.04 -1.28
CA TYR A 203 -11.83 13.28 -1.75
C TYR A 203 -12.15 13.23 -3.24
N LEU A 204 -11.20 12.84 -4.08
CA LEU A 204 -11.38 12.76 -5.52
C LEU A 204 -12.43 11.71 -5.92
N ALA A 205 -12.45 10.56 -5.25
CA ALA A 205 -13.47 9.54 -5.45
C ALA A 205 -14.88 10.12 -5.19
N GLY A 206 -15.08 10.72 -4.03
CA GLY A 206 -16.35 11.36 -3.65
C GLY A 206 -16.74 12.52 -4.57
N ALA A 207 -15.77 13.40 -4.89
CA ALA A 207 -15.98 14.52 -5.80
C ALA A 207 -16.42 14.07 -7.19
N THR A 208 -15.76 13.06 -7.75
CA THR A 208 -16.11 12.53 -9.08
C THR A 208 -17.53 11.96 -9.09
N VAL A 209 -17.87 11.12 -8.11
CA VAL A 209 -19.19 10.50 -8.03
C VAL A 209 -20.28 11.57 -7.85
N CYS A 210 -20.12 12.46 -6.87
CA CYS A 210 -21.13 13.47 -6.58
C CYS A 210 -21.31 14.46 -7.75
N ASN A 211 -20.21 14.97 -8.30
CA ASN A 211 -20.30 15.93 -9.43
C ASN A 211 -20.97 15.29 -10.65
N THR A 212 -20.73 13.98 -10.89
CA THR A 212 -21.38 13.24 -11.99
C THR A 212 -22.86 13.03 -11.72
N VAL A 213 -23.24 12.55 -10.53
CA VAL A 213 -24.65 12.28 -10.15
C VAL A 213 -25.50 13.55 -10.19
N TYR A 214 -24.96 14.67 -9.71
CA TYR A 214 -25.67 15.95 -9.70
C TYR A 214 -25.58 16.72 -11.03
N GLY A 215 -24.76 16.27 -12.00
CA GLY A 215 -24.56 16.95 -13.28
C GLY A 215 -23.97 18.37 -13.15
N LYS A 216 -23.38 18.70 -12.01
CA LYS A 216 -22.74 19.99 -11.72
C LYS A 216 -21.64 19.86 -10.68
N PRO A 217 -20.65 20.78 -10.64
CA PRO A 217 -19.57 20.75 -9.68
C PRO A 217 -20.08 21.08 -8.27
N ILE A 218 -20.37 20.05 -7.47
CA ILE A 218 -20.69 20.17 -6.04
C ILE A 218 -19.40 20.29 -5.23
N PHE A 219 -18.41 19.46 -5.57
CA PHE A 219 -17.09 19.49 -4.96
C PHE A 219 -16.09 20.14 -5.91
N PHE A 220 -15.24 20.99 -5.36
CA PHE A 220 -14.19 21.64 -6.12
C PHE A 220 -13.12 20.63 -6.55
N VAL A 221 -12.82 20.60 -7.83
CA VAL A 221 -11.69 19.84 -8.39
C VAL A 221 -10.82 20.83 -9.17
N PRO A 222 -9.55 21.00 -8.78
CA PRO A 222 -8.67 21.96 -9.43
C PRO A 222 -8.37 21.56 -10.87
N LYS A 223 -8.00 22.56 -11.68
CA LYS A 223 -7.64 22.36 -13.08
C LYS A 223 -6.33 21.55 -13.22
N PRO A 224 -6.10 20.95 -14.40
CA PRO A 224 -4.82 20.37 -14.77
C PRO A 224 -3.66 21.35 -14.61
N LEU A 225 -2.48 20.80 -14.28
CA LEU A 225 -1.24 21.56 -14.22
C LEU A 225 -0.75 21.93 -15.63
N VAL A 226 -0.94 21.03 -16.59
CA VAL A 226 -0.59 21.19 -18.00
C VAL A 226 -1.85 21.04 -18.85
N LYS A 227 -2.03 21.93 -19.82
CA LYS A 227 -3.15 21.89 -20.78
C LYS A 227 -2.96 20.82 -21.84
#